data_725d14b891968a4c61bc5a03d427d3c1
#
_entry.id   725d14b891968a4c61bc5a03d427d3c1
#
_cell.length_a   1.000
_cell.length_b   1.000
_cell.length_c   1.000
_cell.angle_alpha   90.00
_cell.angle_beta   90.00
_cell.angle_gamma   90.00
#
_symmetry.space_group_name_H-M   'P 1'
#
loop_
_entity.id
_entity.type
_entity.pdbx_description
1 polymer ?
#
loop_
_entity_poly.entity_id
_entity_poly.type
_entity_poly.pdbx_seq_one_letter_code
_entity_poly.pdbx_strand_id
1 'polypeptide(L)'
;MTIMKTLAAASTAAAILLSGTAQAEVLFWSTQARPAEEAQAMREGVLADAGVEVDFQPNEAGPFLTRLQAELEAGEGTIGVLGALHGDFSAMDPESLADLGDMGLASSSDTFNELAKLGTDQMQYVPWMQASYIMAANRKALDYLPEGADIDALTYDQLIEWAAAVEEGEGRKLFGFPAGPKGLKHRFFQGYLYPSYTDGVVRTFASAEAETAWEKFKELWSHTNPASTNFSFMQEQLLNDDVWIVFDHTSRLAEAFNQRPDDFVAFPAPAGPTGRGFMPVLAGLAIPATAPDMDESKALMAYLLDPETQVKTLRATNFFPVVDVELPDDLPPAVQAAGDAVAKMSASSDANPGLLPAGLGEKGGDFNRVFVDTFERIVLGGQPVREVLDDQKAQLAAIMEETGAPCWAPDAPSEGACPVE
;
A
#
# COMPACT_ATOMS: atom_id res chain seq x y z
N MET A 1 52.40 -7.22 -81.33
CA MET A 1 51.65 -8.25 -80.58
C MET A 1 52.15 -8.21 -79.13
N THR A 2 51.49 -7.49 -78.28
CA THR A 2 51.92 -7.24 -76.89
C THR A 2 50.80 -7.67 -75.98
N ILE A 3 51.08 -8.67 -75.16
CA ILE A 3 50.13 -9.22 -74.19
C ILE A 3 50.21 -8.44 -72.90
N MET A 4 49.15 -7.74 -72.56
CA MET A 4 48.99 -7.10 -71.25
C MET A 4 48.46 -8.15 -70.22
N LYS A 5 49.24 -8.35 -69.15
CA LYS A 5 48.81 -9.11 -67.98
C LYS A 5 48.18 -8.16 -67.00
N THR A 6 46.90 -8.34 -66.70
CA THR A 6 46.17 -7.64 -65.64
C THR A 6 46.37 -8.40 -64.34
N LEU A 7 46.95 -7.77 -63.32
CA LEU A 7 46.94 -8.24 -61.93
C LEU A 7 45.59 -7.86 -61.30
N ALA A 8 44.88 -8.83 -60.80
CA ALA A 8 43.74 -8.60 -59.92
C ALA A 8 44.22 -8.57 -58.47
N ALA A 9 44.11 -7.42 -57.81
CA ALA A 9 44.32 -7.29 -56.38
C ALA A 9 43.01 -7.68 -55.64
N ALA A 10 43.04 -8.78 -54.88
CA ALA A 10 41.96 -9.15 -54.00
C ALA A 10 42.10 -8.39 -52.66
N SER A 11 41.23 -7.42 -52.44
CA SER A 11 41.08 -6.75 -51.13
C SER A 11 40.16 -7.56 -50.23
N THR A 12 40.75 -8.23 -49.25
CA THR A 12 40.00 -8.91 -48.18
C THR A 12 39.56 -7.87 -47.16
N ALA A 13 38.29 -7.46 -47.21
CA ALA A 13 37.66 -6.65 -46.18
C ALA A 13 37.32 -7.55 -44.98
N ALA A 14 38.07 -7.40 -43.89
CA ALA A 14 37.71 -8.03 -42.61
C ALA A 14 36.53 -7.24 -42.01
N ALA A 15 35.34 -7.81 -42.11
CA ALA A 15 34.19 -7.32 -41.35
C ALA A 15 34.37 -7.71 -39.86
N ILE A 16 34.74 -6.70 -39.05
CA ILE A 16 34.69 -6.83 -37.60
C ILE A 16 33.20 -6.82 -37.22
N LEU A 17 32.63 -7.95 -36.95
CA LEU A 17 31.35 -8.10 -36.29
C LEU A 17 31.55 -7.63 -34.84
N LEU A 18 31.24 -6.39 -34.58
CA LEU A 18 30.94 -5.92 -33.21
C LEU A 18 29.66 -6.66 -32.78
N SER A 19 29.84 -7.82 -32.13
CA SER A 19 28.81 -8.43 -31.33
C SER A 19 28.59 -7.49 -30.13
N GLY A 20 27.80 -6.44 -30.30
CA GLY A 20 27.14 -5.82 -29.17
C GLY A 20 26.29 -6.89 -28.53
N THR A 21 26.63 -7.30 -27.32
CA THR A 21 25.69 -8.04 -26.47
C THR A 21 24.49 -7.12 -26.34
N ALA A 22 23.38 -7.44 -27.03
CA ALA A 22 22.10 -6.85 -26.72
C ALA A 22 21.87 -7.19 -25.25
N GLN A 23 21.96 -6.21 -24.36
CA GLN A 23 21.60 -6.38 -22.97
C GLN A 23 20.13 -6.72 -22.99
N ALA A 24 19.74 -7.82 -22.34
CA ALA A 24 18.35 -8.21 -22.31
C ALA A 24 17.58 -7.18 -21.48
N GLU A 25 16.44 -6.74 -22.00
CA GLU A 25 15.58 -5.80 -21.30
C GLU A 25 14.83 -6.55 -20.19
N VAL A 26 14.96 -6.11 -18.93
CA VAL A 26 14.23 -6.72 -17.81
C VAL A 26 12.81 -6.18 -17.80
N LEU A 27 11.83 -7.02 -18.07
CA LEU A 27 10.43 -6.66 -17.88
C LEU A 27 10.11 -6.61 -16.39
N PHE A 28 9.91 -5.38 -15.89
CA PHE A 28 9.46 -5.13 -14.52
C PHE A 28 7.93 -4.96 -14.51
N TRP A 29 7.24 -6.04 -14.13
CA TRP A 29 5.79 -6.14 -14.09
C TRP A 29 5.26 -5.81 -12.70
N SER A 30 4.46 -4.74 -12.54
CA SER A 30 4.11 -4.21 -11.23
C SER A 30 2.62 -3.93 -11.05
N THR A 31 2.11 -4.02 -9.82
CA THR A 31 0.76 -3.57 -9.46
C THR A 31 0.70 -2.08 -9.07
N GLN A 32 1.83 -1.37 -9.05
CA GLN A 32 1.89 0.06 -8.72
C GLN A 32 1.49 0.93 -9.93
N ALA A 33 0.21 0.84 -10.33
CA ALA A 33 -0.31 1.46 -11.56
C ALA A 33 -0.82 2.90 -11.36
N ARG A 34 -0.95 3.35 -10.13
CA ARG A 34 -1.56 4.65 -9.82
C ARG A 34 -0.93 5.36 -8.63
N PRO A 35 -0.84 6.70 -8.68
CA PRO A 35 -1.17 7.55 -9.84
C PRO A 35 -0.18 7.37 -11.01
N ALA A 36 -0.56 7.79 -12.21
CA ALA A 36 0.27 7.62 -13.43
C ALA A 36 1.58 8.41 -13.36
N GLU A 37 1.57 9.52 -12.64
CA GLU A 37 2.74 10.38 -12.40
C GLU A 37 3.85 9.64 -11.64
N GLU A 38 3.48 8.78 -10.68
CA GLU A 38 4.46 7.93 -9.98
C GLU A 38 5.12 6.94 -10.94
N ALA A 39 4.36 6.32 -11.84
CA ALA A 39 4.91 5.40 -12.84
C ALA A 39 5.88 6.11 -13.80
N GLN A 40 5.59 7.35 -14.17
CA GLN A 40 6.50 8.16 -14.98
C GLN A 40 7.77 8.53 -14.20
N ALA A 41 7.63 8.98 -12.96
CA ALA A 41 8.76 9.31 -12.09
C ALA A 41 9.67 8.10 -11.83
N MET A 42 9.09 6.90 -11.70
CA MET A 42 9.86 5.65 -11.64
C MET A 42 10.69 5.42 -12.90
N ARG A 43 10.10 5.53 -14.10
CA ARG A 43 10.82 5.32 -15.37
C ARG A 43 11.93 6.33 -15.58
N GLU A 44 11.62 7.61 -15.39
CA GLU A 44 12.52 8.72 -15.74
C GLU A 44 13.56 9.02 -14.63
N GLY A 45 13.20 8.81 -13.37
CA GLY A 45 14.01 9.21 -12.22
C GLY A 45 14.72 8.06 -11.52
N VAL A 46 14.07 6.91 -11.37
CA VAL A 46 14.63 5.77 -10.63
C VAL A 46 15.28 4.76 -11.57
N LEU A 47 14.51 4.24 -12.53
CA LEU A 47 14.96 3.13 -13.37
C LEU A 47 15.93 3.55 -14.48
N ALA A 48 16.01 4.83 -14.81
CA ALA A 48 16.95 5.33 -15.80
C ALA A 48 18.42 5.07 -15.45
N ASP A 49 18.74 4.91 -14.16
CA ASP A 49 20.10 4.66 -13.66
C ASP A 49 20.33 3.19 -13.24
N ALA A 50 19.44 2.27 -13.60
CA ALA A 50 19.44 0.89 -13.06
C ALA A 50 20.63 0.03 -13.49
N GLY A 51 21.44 0.46 -14.46
CA GLY A 51 22.57 -0.31 -14.96
C GLY A 51 22.18 -1.51 -15.84
N VAL A 52 20.89 -1.83 -15.90
CA VAL A 52 20.24 -2.78 -16.82
C VAL A 52 19.13 -2.04 -17.57
N GLU A 53 18.78 -2.51 -18.77
CA GLU A 53 17.64 -1.94 -19.49
C GLU A 53 16.34 -2.47 -18.90
N VAL A 54 15.37 -1.57 -18.56
CA VAL A 54 14.15 -1.95 -17.82
C VAL A 54 12.91 -1.49 -18.57
N ASP A 55 12.03 -2.43 -18.90
CA ASP A 55 10.67 -2.16 -19.34
C ASP A 55 9.72 -2.20 -18.12
N PHE A 56 9.44 -1.04 -17.53
CA PHE A 56 8.54 -0.94 -16.39
C PHE A 56 7.08 -0.83 -16.84
N GLN A 57 6.30 -1.86 -16.54
CA GLN A 57 4.89 -1.97 -16.91
C GLN A 57 3.99 -2.11 -15.66
N PRO A 58 3.45 -1.00 -15.13
CA PRO A 58 2.48 -1.04 -14.04
C PRO A 58 1.08 -1.41 -14.56
N ASN A 59 0.39 -2.29 -13.83
CA ASN A 59 -0.92 -2.84 -14.19
C ASN A 59 -1.85 -2.90 -12.98
N GLU A 60 -3.15 -2.96 -13.23
CA GLU A 60 -4.13 -3.32 -12.19
C GLU A 60 -3.93 -4.80 -11.80
N ALA A 61 -4.29 -5.16 -10.56
CA ALA A 61 -4.04 -6.50 -10.00
C ALA A 61 -4.60 -7.66 -10.85
N GLY A 62 -5.77 -7.50 -11.46
CA GLY A 62 -6.37 -8.55 -12.31
C GLY A 62 -5.51 -8.89 -13.53
N PRO A 63 -5.20 -7.93 -14.44
CA PRO A 63 -4.28 -8.15 -15.56
C PRO A 63 -2.89 -8.62 -15.13
N PHE A 64 -2.39 -8.12 -13.98
CA PHE A 64 -1.11 -8.54 -13.40
C PHE A 64 -1.08 -10.06 -13.14
N LEU A 65 -2.05 -10.57 -12.39
CA LEU A 65 -2.14 -12.00 -12.05
C LEU A 65 -2.42 -12.87 -13.28
N THR A 66 -3.32 -12.44 -14.18
CA THR A 66 -3.68 -13.20 -15.37
C THR A 66 -2.46 -13.47 -16.27
N ARG A 67 -1.62 -12.48 -16.51
CA ARG A 67 -0.41 -12.66 -17.31
C ARG A 67 0.61 -13.55 -16.62
N LEU A 68 0.86 -13.32 -15.33
CA LEU A 68 1.78 -14.15 -14.57
C LEU A 68 1.37 -15.63 -14.60
N GLN A 69 0.11 -15.93 -14.36
CA GLN A 69 -0.43 -17.29 -14.41
C GLN A 69 -0.23 -17.93 -15.79
N ALA A 70 -0.49 -17.19 -16.88
CA ALA A 70 -0.30 -17.71 -18.23
C ALA A 70 1.17 -18.05 -18.53
N GLU A 71 2.14 -17.23 -18.05
CA GLU A 71 3.57 -17.53 -18.22
C GLU A 71 4.02 -18.73 -17.35
N LEU A 72 3.48 -18.86 -16.14
CA LEU A 72 3.75 -20.01 -15.27
C LEU A 72 3.20 -21.32 -15.85
N GLU A 73 1.99 -21.31 -16.39
CA GLU A 73 1.39 -22.47 -17.07
C GLU A 73 2.15 -22.88 -18.35
N ALA A 74 2.72 -21.91 -19.06
CA ALA A 74 3.54 -22.15 -20.23
C ALA A 74 4.93 -22.77 -19.87
N GLY A 75 5.38 -22.60 -18.62
CA GLY A 75 6.70 -23.02 -18.15
C GLY A 75 7.86 -22.17 -18.67
N GLU A 76 7.55 -21.07 -19.35
CA GLU A 76 8.50 -20.07 -19.86
C GLU A 76 7.84 -18.68 -19.79
N GLY A 77 8.63 -17.65 -19.47
CA GLY A 77 8.10 -16.31 -19.28
C GLY A 77 8.99 -15.22 -19.84
N THR A 78 8.46 -14.03 -19.84
CA THR A 78 9.15 -12.78 -20.22
C THR A 78 9.30 -11.84 -19.05
N ILE A 79 8.58 -12.08 -17.95
CA ILE A 79 8.65 -11.26 -16.76
C ILE A 79 9.95 -11.56 -16.01
N GLY A 80 10.79 -10.53 -15.81
CA GLY A 80 12.02 -10.64 -15.03
C GLY A 80 11.79 -10.34 -13.55
N VAL A 81 11.12 -9.23 -13.24
CA VAL A 81 10.85 -8.81 -11.86
C VAL A 81 9.36 -8.50 -11.68
N LEU A 82 8.81 -8.96 -10.57
CA LEU A 82 7.48 -8.62 -10.08
C LEU A 82 7.59 -7.55 -9.01
N GLY A 83 6.75 -6.51 -9.08
CA GLY A 83 6.57 -5.53 -8.00
C GLY A 83 5.11 -5.50 -7.58
N ALA A 84 4.80 -5.95 -6.35
CA ALA A 84 3.43 -6.06 -5.91
C ALA A 84 3.29 -5.82 -4.39
N LEU A 85 2.05 -5.64 -3.93
CA LEU A 85 1.76 -5.57 -2.51
C LEU A 85 1.87 -6.96 -1.88
N HIS A 86 2.18 -7.00 -0.58
CA HIS A 86 2.20 -8.25 0.20
C HIS A 86 0.94 -9.11 -0.01
N GLY A 87 -0.24 -8.49 -0.04
CA GLY A 87 -1.51 -9.20 -0.27
C GLY A 87 -1.61 -9.88 -1.64
N ASP A 88 -0.98 -9.31 -2.68
CA ASP A 88 -0.92 -9.92 -4.02
C ASP A 88 0.00 -11.14 -4.01
N PHE A 89 1.19 -11.03 -3.39
CA PHE A 89 2.12 -12.17 -3.24
C PHE A 89 1.53 -13.30 -2.40
N SER A 90 0.82 -12.98 -1.33
CA SER A 90 0.16 -13.97 -0.47
C SER A 90 -0.94 -14.77 -1.18
N ALA A 91 -1.40 -14.31 -2.33
CA ALA A 91 -2.36 -15.00 -3.18
C ALA A 91 -1.71 -15.97 -4.20
N MET A 92 -0.37 -15.95 -4.31
CA MET A 92 0.39 -16.78 -5.22
C MET A 92 0.82 -18.09 -4.55
N ASP A 93 1.02 -19.12 -5.37
CA ASP A 93 1.73 -20.31 -4.93
C ASP A 93 3.22 -19.94 -4.70
N PRO A 94 3.78 -20.15 -3.50
CA PRO A 94 5.20 -19.88 -3.26
C PRO A 94 6.14 -20.57 -4.25
N GLU A 95 5.80 -21.77 -4.75
CA GLU A 95 6.60 -22.48 -5.75
C GLU A 95 6.65 -21.77 -7.12
N SER A 96 5.76 -20.80 -7.35
CA SER A 96 5.77 -19.95 -8.54
C SER A 96 6.83 -18.84 -8.51
N LEU A 97 7.48 -18.64 -7.36
CA LEU A 97 8.49 -17.62 -7.12
C LEU A 97 9.85 -18.26 -6.87
N ALA A 98 10.91 -17.57 -7.26
CA ALA A 98 12.27 -18.00 -6.97
C ALA A 98 12.61 -17.74 -5.49
N ASP A 99 13.40 -18.65 -4.88
CA ASP A 99 14.00 -18.39 -3.57
C ASP A 99 15.09 -17.32 -3.69
N LEU A 100 14.92 -16.24 -2.94
CA LEU A 100 15.81 -15.06 -2.95
C LEU A 100 16.76 -15.03 -1.74
N GLY A 101 16.78 -16.05 -0.91
CA GLY A 101 17.58 -16.10 0.33
C GLY A 101 19.09 -15.98 0.08
N ASP A 102 19.57 -16.38 -1.09
CA ASP A 102 20.97 -16.29 -1.51
C ASP A 102 21.43 -14.86 -1.84
N MET A 103 20.50 -13.94 -2.09
CA MET A 103 20.82 -12.54 -2.41
C MET A 103 21.35 -11.76 -1.19
N GLY A 104 21.05 -12.20 0.03
CA GLY A 104 21.40 -11.46 1.25
C GLY A 104 20.72 -10.10 1.37
N LEU A 105 19.65 -9.87 0.60
CA LEU A 105 18.83 -8.66 0.65
C LEU A 105 17.71 -8.86 1.66
N ALA A 106 17.50 -7.87 2.51
CA ALA A 106 16.46 -7.90 3.53
C ALA A 106 16.06 -6.48 3.91
N SER A 107 14.85 -6.35 4.45
CA SER A 107 14.40 -5.13 5.10
C SER A 107 15.06 -4.98 6.48
N SER A 108 15.11 -3.76 6.99
CA SER A 108 15.48 -3.48 8.39
C SER A 108 14.42 -3.95 9.40
N SER A 109 13.23 -4.36 8.94
CA SER A 109 12.14 -4.87 9.74
C SER A 109 12.07 -6.40 9.71
N ASP A 110 12.30 -7.06 10.85
CA ASP A 110 12.14 -8.51 11.00
C ASP A 110 10.72 -8.97 10.64
N THR A 111 9.71 -8.19 10.99
CA THR A 111 8.31 -8.45 10.63
C THR A 111 8.11 -8.50 9.13
N PHE A 112 8.67 -7.55 8.38
CA PHE A 112 8.54 -7.55 6.92
C PHE A 112 9.29 -8.70 6.27
N ASN A 113 10.45 -9.07 6.82
CA ASN A 113 11.22 -10.21 6.34
C ASN A 113 10.48 -11.53 6.60
N GLU A 114 9.77 -11.66 7.73
CA GLU A 114 8.95 -12.84 8.01
C GLU A 114 7.74 -12.91 7.06
N LEU A 115 7.06 -11.79 6.81
CA LEU A 115 5.98 -11.72 5.82
C LEU A 115 6.44 -12.12 4.42
N ALA A 116 7.67 -11.79 4.07
CA ALA A 116 8.25 -12.07 2.75
C ALA A 116 8.47 -13.56 2.47
N LYS A 117 8.44 -14.40 3.49
CA LYS A 117 8.53 -15.87 3.35
C LYS A 117 7.21 -16.52 2.92
N LEU A 118 6.09 -15.82 2.97
CA LEU A 118 4.76 -16.34 2.62
C LEU A 118 4.40 -17.66 3.31
N GLY A 119 4.82 -17.82 4.58
CA GLY A 119 4.58 -19.03 5.37
C GLY A 119 5.51 -20.21 5.08
N THR A 120 6.57 -20.00 4.27
CA THR A 120 7.64 -20.97 4.01
C THR A 120 8.90 -20.63 4.82
N ASP A 121 9.95 -21.45 4.68
CA ASP A 121 11.28 -21.14 5.24
C ASP A 121 12.16 -20.30 4.28
N GLN A 122 11.67 -20.03 3.06
CA GLN A 122 12.40 -19.38 1.98
C GLN A 122 11.95 -17.91 1.81
N MET A 123 12.86 -17.05 1.36
CA MET A 123 12.55 -15.66 0.99
C MET A 123 11.89 -15.64 -0.39
N GLN A 124 10.57 -15.54 -0.45
CA GLN A 124 9.79 -15.56 -1.70
C GLN A 124 9.73 -14.19 -2.40
N TYR A 125 9.80 -13.11 -1.65
CA TYR A 125 9.99 -11.77 -2.17
C TYR A 125 10.88 -10.97 -1.22
N VAL A 126 11.45 -9.87 -1.68
CA VAL A 126 12.20 -8.94 -0.81
C VAL A 126 11.32 -7.71 -0.58
N PRO A 127 11.08 -7.29 0.68
CA PRO A 127 10.42 -6.02 0.96
C PRO A 127 11.11 -4.88 0.24
N TRP A 128 10.35 -4.03 -0.44
CA TRP A 128 10.90 -2.98 -1.30
C TRP A 128 10.60 -1.56 -0.82
N MET A 129 9.35 -1.28 -0.55
CA MET A 129 8.90 0.03 -0.07
C MET A 129 7.61 -0.11 0.73
N GLN A 130 7.33 0.88 1.57
CA GLN A 130 6.14 0.90 2.40
C GLN A 130 5.43 2.25 2.37
N ALA A 131 4.13 2.22 2.57
CA ALA A 131 3.30 3.38 2.79
C ALA A 131 2.31 3.12 3.92
N SER A 132 1.50 4.10 4.25
CA SER A 132 0.44 3.95 5.24
C SER A 132 -0.66 4.98 4.97
N TYR A 133 -1.67 4.98 5.83
CA TYR A 133 -2.70 6.00 5.88
C TYR A 133 -2.49 6.84 7.13
N ILE A 134 -2.77 8.13 7.03
CA ILE A 134 -2.59 9.08 8.12
C ILE A 134 -3.81 9.98 8.24
N MET A 135 -3.89 10.68 9.36
CA MET A 135 -4.76 11.85 9.48
C MET A 135 -4.02 13.08 8.99
N ALA A 136 -4.77 14.03 8.45
CA ALA A 136 -4.27 15.36 8.14
C ALA A 136 -5.30 16.42 8.55
N ALA A 137 -4.83 17.59 8.94
CA ALA A 137 -5.73 18.71 9.23
C ALA A 137 -5.18 20.04 8.72
N ASN A 138 -6.10 20.92 8.32
CA ASN A 138 -5.81 22.34 8.20
C ASN A 138 -5.52 22.88 9.60
N ARG A 139 -4.47 23.69 9.75
CA ARG A 139 -4.06 24.26 11.05
C ARG A 139 -5.14 25.11 11.69
N LYS A 140 -6.08 25.66 10.91
CA LYS A 140 -7.28 26.35 11.45
C LYS A 140 -8.11 25.44 12.36
N ALA A 141 -8.15 24.12 12.10
CA ALA A 141 -8.88 23.19 12.93
C ALA A 141 -8.26 23.03 14.33
N LEU A 142 -6.95 23.31 14.50
CA LEU A 142 -6.26 23.18 15.78
C LEU A 142 -6.82 24.12 16.86
N ASP A 143 -7.43 25.25 16.48
CA ASP A 143 -8.08 26.16 17.40
C ASP A 143 -9.29 25.52 18.11
N TYR A 144 -9.80 24.42 17.59
CA TYR A 144 -10.93 23.65 18.11
C TYR A 144 -10.51 22.32 18.75
N LEU A 145 -9.20 22.04 18.83
CA LEU A 145 -8.72 20.80 19.45
C LEU A 145 -9.14 20.74 20.91
N PRO A 146 -9.71 19.62 21.41
CA PRO A 146 -10.13 19.50 22.80
C PRO A 146 -9.02 19.87 23.80
N GLU A 147 -9.36 20.53 24.89
CA GLU A 147 -8.38 20.97 25.89
C GLU A 147 -7.58 19.78 26.45
N GLY A 148 -6.27 19.87 26.39
CA GLY A 148 -5.35 18.83 26.84
C GLY A 148 -5.19 17.64 25.88
N ALA A 149 -5.84 17.66 24.71
CA ALA A 149 -5.63 16.64 23.69
C ALA A 149 -4.26 16.83 23.01
N ASP A 150 -3.55 15.72 22.84
CA ASP A 150 -2.32 15.68 22.05
C ASP A 150 -2.67 15.14 20.64
N ILE A 151 -2.41 15.95 19.62
CA ILE A 151 -2.70 15.60 18.23
C ILE A 151 -1.97 14.31 17.79
N ASP A 152 -0.80 14.05 18.36
CA ASP A 152 -0.01 12.84 18.07
C ASP A 152 -0.50 11.59 18.83
N ALA A 153 -1.44 11.78 19.77
CA ALA A 153 -1.94 10.71 20.63
C ALA A 153 -3.47 10.70 20.81
N LEU A 154 -4.21 11.21 19.83
CA LEU A 154 -5.68 11.27 19.88
C LEU A 154 -6.31 9.89 20.07
N THR A 155 -7.43 9.89 20.81
CA THR A 155 -8.41 8.78 20.80
C THR A 155 -9.54 9.05 19.82
N TYR A 156 -10.34 8.03 19.48
CA TYR A 156 -11.54 8.20 18.65
C TYR A 156 -12.55 9.15 19.30
N ASP A 157 -12.71 9.10 20.62
CA ASP A 157 -13.60 10.01 21.33
C ASP A 157 -13.14 11.47 21.19
N GLN A 158 -11.83 11.73 21.33
CA GLN A 158 -11.27 13.08 21.13
C GLN A 158 -11.37 13.54 19.67
N LEU A 159 -11.22 12.64 18.69
CA LEU A 159 -11.43 12.98 17.27
C LEU A 159 -12.90 13.36 17.00
N ILE A 160 -13.85 12.66 17.59
CA ILE A 160 -15.29 12.97 17.49
C ILE A 160 -15.59 14.32 18.14
N GLU A 161 -15.09 14.54 19.35
CA GLU A 161 -15.20 15.83 20.05
C GLU A 161 -14.63 16.98 19.22
N TRP A 162 -13.46 16.77 18.60
CA TRP A 162 -12.82 17.76 17.75
C TRP A 162 -13.64 18.07 16.51
N ALA A 163 -14.13 17.05 15.80
CA ALA A 163 -14.99 17.23 14.64
C ALA A 163 -16.30 17.98 14.98
N ALA A 164 -16.90 17.69 16.16
CA ALA A 164 -18.07 18.37 16.67
C ALA A 164 -17.77 19.85 17.03
N ALA A 165 -16.65 20.12 17.68
CA ALA A 165 -16.25 21.50 18.04
C ALA A 165 -16.00 22.35 16.78
N VAL A 166 -15.38 21.80 15.76
CA VAL A 166 -15.21 22.47 14.45
C VAL A 166 -16.58 22.75 13.82
N GLU A 167 -17.50 21.79 13.82
CA GLU A 167 -18.86 21.99 13.30
C GLU A 167 -19.62 23.08 14.05
N GLU A 168 -19.53 23.11 15.38
CA GLU A 168 -20.18 24.11 16.22
C GLU A 168 -19.60 25.52 15.96
N GLY A 169 -18.28 25.65 15.86
CA GLY A 169 -17.60 26.92 15.66
C GLY A 169 -17.78 27.50 14.26
N GLU A 170 -17.72 26.66 13.22
CA GLU A 170 -17.77 27.08 11.83
C GLU A 170 -19.18 27.01 11.20
N GLY A 171 -20.14 26.38 11.89
CA GLY A 171 -21.52 26.21 11.42
C GLY A 171 -21.63 25.23 10.24
N ARG A 172 -20.60 24.44 9.97
CA ARG A 172 -20.54 23.42 8.90
C ARG A 172 -19.64 22.26 9.26
N LYS A 173 -19.96 21.08 8.74
CA LYS A 173 -19.20 19.85 8.95
C LYS A 173 -17.93 19.87 8.13
N LEU A 174 -16.78 19.85 8.77
CA LEU A 174 -15.46 19.95 8.15
C LEU A 174 -14.56 18.74 8.38
N PHE A 175 -15.09 17.67 8.96
CA PHE A 175 -14.45 16.35 8.88
C PHE A 175 -14.74 15.74 7.52
N GLY A 176 -13.71 15.24 6.83
CA GLY A 176 -13.79 14.61 5.53
C GLY A 176 -13.32 13.16 5.58
N PHE A 177 -13.98 12.30 4.80
CA PHE A 177 -13.66 10.88 4.73
C PHE A 177 -13.75 10.39 3.27
N PRO A 178 -12.81 9.55 2.76
CA PRO A 178 -12.79 9.12 1.36
C PRO A 178 -13.83 8.02 1.10
N ALA A 179 -15.12 8.35 1.25
CA ALA A 179 -16.24 7.42 1.09
C ALA A 179 -16.74 7.30 -0.36
N GLY A 180 -16.15 8.03 -1.31
CA GLY A 180 -16.50 7.98 -2.73
C GLY A 180 -16.17 6.62 -3.38
N PRO A 181 -16.56 6.43 -4.66
CA PRO A 181 -16.47 5.13 -5.34
C PRO A 181 -15.06 4.55 -5.43
N LYS A 182 -14.03 5.41 -5.52
CA LYS A 182 -12.61 5.02 -5.57
C LYS A 182 -11.89 5.29 -4.25
N GLY A 183 -12.62 5.67 -3.20
CA GLY A 183 -12.09 5.83 -1.86
C GLY A 183 -11.75 4.47 -1.25
N LEU A 184 -10.67 4.44 -0.48
CA LEU A 184 -10.20 3.21 0.17
C LEU A 184 -10.82 3.06 1.57
N LYS A 185 -12.11 3.38 1.73
CA LYS A 185 -12.82 3.34 3.01
C LYS A 185 -12.73 1.99 3.73
N HIS A 186 -12.72 0.89 2.99
CA HIS A 186 -12.54 -0.44 3.58
C HIS A 186 -11.20 -0.59 4.32
N ARG A 187 -10.13 0.09 3.87
CA ARG A 187 -8.82 0.07 4.54
C ARG A 187 -8.86 0.74 5.91
N PHE A 188 -9.67 1.79 6.05
CA PHE A 188 -9.90 2.41 7.36
C PHE A 188 -10.54 1.41 8.34
N PHE A 189 -11.56 0.70 7.91
CA PHE A 189 -12.22 -0.29 8.78
C PHE A 189 -11.29 -1.45 9.11
N GLN A 190 -10.62 -2.03 8.11
CA GLN A 190 -9.73 -3.18 8.26
C GLN A 190 -8.45 -2.89 9.05
N GLY A 191 -7.85 -1.73 8.85
CA GLY A 191 -6.52 -1.42 9.38
C GLY A 191 -6.50 -0.42 10.54
N TYR A 192 -7.61 0.26 10.83
CA TYR A 192 -7.66 1.32 11.82
C TYR A 192 -8.78 1.12 12.83
N LEU A 193 -10.02 1.09 12.38
CA LEU A 193 -11.15 1.00 13.30
C LEU A 193 -11.20 -0.35 14.03
N TYR A 194 -11.21 -1.46 13.29
CA TYR A 194 -11.29 -2.79 13.89
C TYR A 194 -10.09 -3.10 14.80
N PRO A 195 -8.83 -2.95 14.36
CA PRO A 195 -7.69 -3.16 15.24
C PRO A 195 -7.74 -2.33 16.52
N SER A 196 -8.24 -1.10 16.44
CA SER A 196 -8.31 -0.20 17.61
C SER A 196 -9.38 -0.59 18.63
N TYR A 197 -10.41 -1.31 18.23
CA TYR A 197 -11.51 -1.67 19.12
C TYR A 197 -11.57 -3.15 19.48
N THR A 198 -11.13 -4.03 18.57
CA THR A 198 -11.39 -5.47 18.69
C THR A 198 -10.12 -6.31 18.76
N ASP A 199 -8.95 -5.72 18.54
CA ASP A 199 -7.68 -6.44 18.40
C ASP A 199 -7.76 -7.56 17.34
N GLY A 200 -8.50 -7.31 16.27
CA GLY A 200 -8.72 -8.25 15.16
C GLY A 200 -9.41 -7.58 13.98
N VAL A 201 -9.67 -8.35 12.94
CA VAL A 201 -10.38 -7.90 11.72
C VAL A 201 -11.40 -8.94 11.27
N VAL A 202 -11.00 -10.22 11.24
CA VAL A 202 -11.80 -11.33 10.72
C VAL A 202 -12.48 -12.07 11.88
N ARG A 203 -11.70 -12.54 12.85
CA ARG A 203 -12.24 -13.29 13.99
C ARG A 203 -13.26 -12.50 14.79
N THR A 204 -12.99 -11.23 14.98
CA THR A 204 -13.79 -10.33 15.82
C THR A 204 -14.80 -9.50 15.05
N PHE A 205 -15.03 -9.85 13.76
CA PHE A 205 -15.87 -9.05 12.84
C PHE A 205 -17.25 -8.70 13.40
N ALA A 206 -17.89 -9.63 14.10
CA ALA A 206 -19.22 -9.43 14.66
C ALA A 206 -19.24 -9.46 16.21
N SER A 207 -18.12 -9.13 16.84
CA SER A 207 -18.01 -9.04 18.30
C SER A 207 -18.80 -7.85 18.89
N ALA A 208 -18.95 -7.81 20.21
CA ALA A 208 -19.57 -6.66 20.90
C ALA A 208 -18.72 -5.39 20.77
N GLU A 209 -17.40 -5.56 20.72
CA GLU A 209 -16.45 -4.47 20.51
C GLU A 209 -16.55 -3.91 19.08
N ALA A 210 -16.79 -4.78 18.06
CA ALA A 210 -17.07 -4.34 16.71
C ALA A 210 -18.37 -3.54 16.61
N GLU A 211 -19.42 -3.96 17.33
CA GLU A 211 -20.66 -3.16 17.44
C GLU A 211 -20.38 -1.77 18.03
N THR A 212 -19.58 -1.71 19.10
CA THR A 212 -19.15 -0.44 19.71
C THR A 212 -18.35 0.42 18.71
N ALA A 213 -17.41 -0.18 17.95
CA ALA A 213 -16.64 0.49 16.94
C ALA A 213 -17.52 1.16 15.86
N TRP A 214 -18.52 0.43 15.36
CA TRP A 214 -19.45 0.96 14.37
C TRP A 214 -20.36 2.06 14.92
N GLU A 215 -20.82 1.97 16.16
CA GLU A 215 -21.58 3.05 16.80
C GLU A 215 -20.71 4.31 16.97
N LYS A 216 -19.42 4.18 17.33
CA LYS A 216 -18.48 5.30 17.39
C LYS A 216 -18.20 5.88 16.01
N PHE A 217 -18.08 5.06 14.98
CA PHE A 217 -17.92 5.56 13.63
C PHE A 217 -19.18 6.28 13.12
N LYS A 218 -20.38 5.82 13.46
CA LYS A 218 -21.62 6.55 13.17
C LYS A 218 -21.66 7.92 13.85
N GLU A 219 -21.17 8.00 15.08
CA GLU A 219 -21.06 9.27 15.82
C GLU A 219 -20.10 10.22 15.06
N LEU A 220 -18.90 9.77 14.68
CA LEU A 220 -17.96 10.56 13.86
C LEU A 220 -18.59 10.95 12.51
N TRP A 221 -19.29 10.04 11.86
CA TRP A 221 -19.98 10.30 10.60
C TRP A 221 -21.05 11.39 10.74
N SER A 222 -21.70 11.50 11.89
CA SER A 222 -22.68 12.57 12.13
C SER A 222 -22.08 13.97 12.03
N HIS A 223 -20.76 14.11 12.20
CA HIS A 223 -19.97 15.36 12.05
C HIS A 223 -19.21 15.43 10.71
N THR A 224 -19.35 14.40 9.86
CA THR A 224 -18.65 14.31 8.56
C THR A 224 -19.36 15.15 7.50
N ASN A 225 -18.58 15.80 6.63
CA ASN A 225 -19.09 16.54 5.49
C ASN A 225 -19.95 15.60 4.61
N PRO A 226 -21.23 15.92 4.35
CA PRO A 226 -22.12 15.01 3.63
C PRO A 226 -21.66 14.72 2.19
N ALA A 227 -20.83 15.58 1.58
CA ALA A 227 -20.25 15.34 0.26
C ALA A 227 -19.14 14.26 0.27
N SER A 228 -18.73 13.76 1.43
CA SER A 228 -17.70 12.70 1.57
C SER A 228 -18.04 11.42 0.79
N THR A 229 -19.32 11.13 0.56
CA THR A 229 -19.75 10.03 -0.32
C THR A 229 -19.33 10.18 -1.78
N ASN A 230 -18.94 11.39 -2.20
CA ASN A 230 -18.44 11.69 -3.54
C ASN A 230 -16.91 11.83 -3.56
N PHE A 231 -16.27 11.95 -2.41
CA PHE A 231 -14.83 12.17 -2.31
C PHE A 231 -14.08 10.84 -2.34
N SER A 232 -13.26 10.63 -3.36
CA SER A 232 -12.40 9.46 -3.48
C SER A 232 -10.98 9.70 -3.00
N PHE A 233 -10.55 10.98 -2.97
CA PHE A 233 -9.26 11.48 -2.51
C PHE A 233 -9.50 12.76 -1.71
N MET A 234 -8.69 13.01 -0.69
CA MET A 234 -8.95 14.11 0.23
C MET A 234 -8.11 15.38 -0.03
N GLN A 235 -7.09 15.31 -0.87
CA GLN A 235 -6.19 16.44 -1.10
C GLN A 235 -6.88 17.68 -1.69
N GLU A 236 -7.76 17.52 -2.68
CA GLU A 236 -8.50 18.64 -3.28
C GLU A 236 -9.42 19.32 -2.25
N GLN A 237 -10.09 18.51 -1.43
CA GLN A 237 -11.02 19.03 -0.43
C GLN A 237 -10.30 19.79 0.69
N LEU A 238 -9.08 19.37 1.06
CA LEU A 238 -8.21 20.13 1.95
C LEU A 238 -7.75 21.44 1.31
N LEU A 239 -7.28 21.40 0.07
CA LEU A 239 -6.81 22.58 -0.67
C LEU A 239 -7.90 23.62 -0.88
N ASN A 240 -9.15 23.19 -1.08
CA ASN A 240 -10.29 24.06 -1.28
C ASN A 240 -10.98 24.52 0.01
N ASP A 241 -10.47 24.10 1.20
CA ASP A 241 -11.11 24.33 2.50
C ASP A 241 -12.56 23.76 2.58
N ASP A 242 -12.89 22.74 1.78
CA ASP A 242 -14.17 22.02 1.83
C ASP A 242 -14.27 21.17 3.09
N VAL A 243 -13.11 20.67 3.55
CA VAL A 243 -12.90 19.96 4.80
C VAL A 243 -11.61 20.42 5.47
N TRP A 244 -11.52 20.25 6.80
CA TRP A 244 -10.35 20.65 7.56
C TRP A 244 -9.64 19.48 8.27
N ILE A 245 -10.33 18.40 8.53
CA ILE A 245 -9.77 17.19 9.17
C ILE A 245 -10.09 16.01 8.25
N VAL A 246 -9.10 15.22 7.88
CA VAL A 246 -9.28 14.10 6.95
C VAL A 246 -8.46 12.89 7.32
N PHE A 247 -8.85 11.74 6.79
CA PHE A 247 -8.09 10.49 6.72
C PHE A 247 -7.86 10.12 5.26
N ASP A 248 -6.62 9.83 4.86
CA ASP A 248 -6.34 9.24 3.54
C ASP A 248 -4.93 8.62 3.50
N HIS A 249 -4.62 7.95 2.39
CA HIS A 249 -3.30 7.40 2.08
C HIS A 249 -2.26 8.52 1.93
N THR A 250 -1.03 8.28 2.38
CA THR A 250 0.05 9.28 2.35
C THR A 250 0.26 9.91 0.97
N SER A 251 0.29 9.09 -0.11
CA SER A 251 0.45 9.61 -1.47
C SER A 251 -0.74 10.44 -1.95
N ARG A 252 -1.95 10.17 -1.45
CA ARG A 252 -3.18 10.89 -1.82
C ARG A 252 -3.35 12.23 -1.09
N LEU A 253 -2.46 12.56 -0.16
CA LEU A 253 -2.40 13.84 0.55
C LEU A 253 -1.21 14.68 0.10
N ALA A 254 -0.30 14.10 -0.71
CA ALA A 254 0.97 14.70 -1.06
C ALA A 254 0.83 16.08 -1.72
N GLU A 255 -0.13 16.23 -2.64
CA GLU A 255 -0.35 17.49 -3.35
C GLU A 255 -0.72 18.63 -2.40
N ALA A 256 -1.56 18.36 -1.39
CA ALA A 256 -1.94 19.36 -0.39
C ALA A 256 -0.72 19.85 0.39
N PHE A 257 0.09 18.95 0.91
CA PHE A 257 1.29 19.31 1.67
C PHE A 257 2.37 19.99 0.83
N ASN A 258 2.51 19.61 -0.45
CA ASN A 258 3.49 20.23 -1.34
C ASN A 258 3.07 21.64 -1.78
N GLN A 259 1.78 21.89 -2.01
CA GLN A 259 1.29 23.21 -2.41
C GLN A 259 1.18 24.21 -1.25
N ARG A 260 0.76 23.73 -0.08
CA ARG A 260 0.48 24.59 1.10
C ARG A 260 1.06 23.96 2.38
N PRO A 261 2.40 23.79 2.47
CA PRO A 261 3.04 23.07 3.58
C PRO A 261 2.79 23.71 4.95
N ASP A 262 2.66 25.03 4.99
CA ASP A 262 2.43 25.77 6.25
C ASP A 262 0.98 25.71 6.74
N ASP A 263 0.05 25.32 5.89
CA ASP A 263 -1.38 25.32 6.21
C ASP A 263 -1.86 23.99 6.80
N PHE A 264 -1.13 22.91 6.60
CA PHE A 264 -1.54 21.58 7.00
C PHE A 264 -0.61 20.95 8.03
N VAL A 265 -1.14 20.00 8.78
CA VAL A 265 -0.41 19.13 9.69
C VAL A 265 -0.83 17.69 9.46
N ALA A 266 0.14 16.78 9.41
CA ALA A 266 -0.08 15.33 9.39
C ALA A 266 0.08 14.78 10.81
N PHE A 267 -0.70 13.76 11.16
CA PHE A 267 -0.66 13.16 12.49
C PHE A 267 -1.14 11.71 12.47
N PRO A 268 -0.84 10.91 13.53
CA PRO A 268 -1.27 9.53 13.63
C PRO A 268 -2.79 9.37 13.64
N ALA A 269 -3.28 8.22 13.16
CA ALA A 269 -4.67 7.85 13.35
C ALA A 269 -5.01 7.71 14.85
N PRO A 270 -6.29 7.88 15.25
CA PRO A 270 -6.68 7.81 16.65
C PRO A 270 -6.59 6.40 17.21
N ALA A 271 -6.36 6.32 18.53
CA ALA A 271 -6.40 5.06 19.28
C ALA A 271 -7.80 4.75 19.80
N GLY A 272 -8.11 3.47 19.89
CA GLY A 272 -9.29 2.93 20.58
C GLY A 272 -8.90 2.18 21.85
N PRO A 273 -9.83 1.41 22.45
CA PRO A 273 -9.60 0.69 23.70
C PRO A 273 -8.49 -0.37 23.65
N THR A 274 -8.22 -0.97 22.48
CA THR A 274 -7.21 -2.03 22.29
C THR A 274 -5.89 -1.49 21.73
N GLY A 275 -5.82 -0.19 21.45
CA GLY A 275 -4.62 0.45 20.94
C GLY A 275 -4.88 1.29 19.70
N ARG A 276 -3.80 1.63 19.03
CA ARG A 276 -3.78 2.45 17.81
C ARG A 276 -3.66 1.56 16.58
N GLY A 277 -4.77 1.28 15.95
CA GLY A 277 -4.78 0.57 14.68
C GLY A 277 -4.05 1.36 13.60
N PHE A 278 -3.21 0.70 12.81
CA PHE A 278 -2.65 1.27 11.60
C PHE A 278 -2.34 0.17 10.59
N MET A 279 -2.36 0.52 9.32
CA MET A 279 -2.12 -0.44 8.24
C MET A 279 -0.81 -0.11 7.50
N PRO A 280 0.27 -0.87 7.73
CA PRO A 280 1.43 -0.80 6.87
C PRO A 280 1.06 -1.39 5.49
N VAL A 281 1.30 -0.61 4.43
CA VAL A 281 1.13 -1.02 3.04
C VAL A 281 2.51 -1.40 2.51
N LEU A 282 2.83 -2.70 2.58
CA LEU A 282 4.12 -3.23 2.17
C LEU A 282 4.06 -3.66 0.70
N ALA A 283 4.95 -3.10 -0.12
CA ALA A 283 5.27 -3.59 -1.45
C ALA A 283 6.58 -4.36 -1.43
N GLY A 284 6.69 -5.37 -2.27
CA GLY A 284 7.86 -6.21 -2.42
C GLY A 284 8.28 -6.40 -3.87
N LEU A 285 9.46 -6.99 -4.04
CA LEU A 285 10.01 -7.42 -5.32
C LEU A 285 10.21 -8.95 -5.29
N ALA A 286 9.77 -9.63 -6.34
CA ALA A 286 9.98 -11.07 -6.50
C ALA A 286 10.46 -11.39 -7.92
N ILE A 287 10.99 -12.59 -8.13
CA ILE A 287 11.34 -13.11 -9.43
C ILE A 287 10.46 -14.34 -9.69
N PRO A 288 9.68 -14.36 -10.78
CA PRO A 288 8.90 -15.56 -11.09
C PRO A 288 9.82 -16.73 -11.47
N ALA A 289 9.39 -17.96 -11.16
CA ALA A 289 10.14 -19.17 -11.50
C ALA A 289 10.43 -19.32 -13.01
N THR A 290 9.65 -18.64 -13.86
CA THR A 290 9.76 -18.61 -15.31
C THR A 290 10.56 -17.41 -15.85
N ALA A 291 11.26 -16.65 -14.99
CA ALA A 291 12.02 -15.47 -15.42
C ALA A 291 13.09 -15.84 -16.47
N PRO A 292 13.21 -15.05 -17.56
CA PRO A 292 14.11 -15.36 -18.66
C PRO A 292 15.59 -15.20 -18.31
N ASP A 293 15.91 -14.25 -17.41
CA ASP A 293 17.27 -13.98 -16.95
C ASP A 293 17.27 -13.67 -15.45
N MET A 294 17.75 -14.65 -14.69
CA MET A 294 17.82 -14.56 -13.22
C MET A 294 18.87 -13.55 -12.76
N ASP A 295 19.99 -13.46 -13.43
CA ASP A 295 21.10 -12.60 -13.01
C ASP A 295 20.78 -11.13 -13.22
N GLU A 296 20.18 -10.75 -14.36
CA GLU A 296 19.73 -9.38 -14.60
C GLU A 296 18.55 -8.99 -13.72
N SER A 297 17.63 -9.93 -13.45
CA SER A 297 16.53 -9.73 -12.50
C SER A 297 17.03 -9.44 -11.07
N LYS A 298 18.00 -10.23 -10.60
CA LYS A 298 18.67 -10.01 -9.30
C LYS A 298 19.44 -8.69 -9.26
N ALA A 299 20.10 -8.32 -10.35
CA ALA A 299 20.82 -7.03 -10.45
C ALA A 299 19.84 -5.84 -10.32
N LEU A 300 18.69 -5.89 -10.99
CA LEU A 300 17.66 -4.85 -10.86
C LEU A 300 17.12 -4.79 -9.42
N MET A 301 16.83 -5.91 -8.79
CA MET A 301 16.36 -5.94 -7.40
C MET A 301 17.40 -5.35 -6.43
N ALA A 302 18.68 -5.72 -6.59
CA ALA A 302 19.76 -5.18 -5.76
C ALA A 302 19.88 -3.65 -5.92
N TYR A 303 19.74 -3.13 -7.14
CA TYR A 303 19.70 -1.70 -7.41
C TYR A 303 18.52 -1.00 -6.73
N LEU A 304 17.30 -1.58 -6.82
CA LEU A 304 16.09 -1.00 -6.23
C LEU A 304 16.12 -1.00 -4.69
N LEU A 305 16.93 -1.87 -4.07
CA LEU A 305 17.11 -1.97 -2.62
C LEU A 305 18.35 -1.24 -2.10
N ASP A 306 19.15 -0.65 -3.00
CA ASP A 306 20.25 0.23 -2.59
C ASP A 306 19.70 1.44 -1.84
N PRO A 307 20.31 1.85 -0.70
CA PRO A 307 19.80 2.95 0.12
C PRO A 307 19.60 4.27 -0.62
N GLU A 308 20.51 4.63 -1.54
CA GLU A 308 20.37 5.86 -2.34
C GLU A 308 19.21 5.75 -3.33
N THR A 309 19.02 4.56 -3.91
CA THR A 309 17.89 4.27 -4.81
C THR A 309 16.57 4.24 -4.06
N GLN A 310 16.56 3.77 -2.81
CA GLN A 310 15.38 3.85 -1.94
C GLN A 310 14.96 5.31 -1.69
N VAL A 311 15.90 6.23 -1.50
CA VAL A 311 15.59 7.66 -1.38
C VAL A 311 15.07 8.24 -2.70
N LYS A 312 15.63 7.84 -3.87
CA LYS A 312 15.07 8.22 -5.18
C LYS A 312 13.62 7.71 -5.34
N THR A 313 13.37 6.46 -4.94
CA THR A 313 12.03 5.86 -4.96
C THR A 313 11.05 6.61 -4.06
N LEU A 314 11.47 6.98 -2.85
CA LEU A 314 10.67 7.81 -1.94
C LEU A 314 10.27 9.16 -2.58
N ARG A 315 11.23 9.84 -3.23
CA ARG A 315 10.94 11.11 -3.92
C ARG A 315 9.99 10.95 -5.10
N ALA A 316 10.02 9.79 -5.78
CA ALA A 316 9.21 9.50 -6.95
C ALA A 316 7.78 9.06 -6.60
N THR A 317 7.60 8.35 -5.48
CA THR A 317 6.37 7.61 -5.18
C THR A 317 5.72 7.98 -3.84
N ASN A 318 6.41 8.71 -2.98
CA ASN A 318 6.03 8.94 -1.57
C ASN A 318 5.85 7.63 -0.76
N PHE A 319 6.49 6.53 -1.20
CA PHE A 319 6.63 5.31 -0.42
C PHE A 319 7.97 5.32 0.31
N PHE A 320 7.95 4.95 1.58
CA PHE A 320 9.10 5.01 2.46
C PHE A 320 10.04 3.82 2.26
N PRO A 321 11.35 4.04 2.46
CA PRO A 321 12.35 2.97 2.46
C PRO A 321 12.00 1.87 3.48
N VAL A 322 12.45 0.66 3.17
CA VAL A 322 12.40 -0.50 4.07
C VAL A 322 13.79 -0.95 4.51
N VAL A 323 14.82 -0.27 4.05
CA VAL A 323 16.22 -0.46 4.47
C VAL A 323 16.66 0.70 5.36
N ASP A 324 17.72 0.47 6.15
CA ASP A 324 18.29 1.53 6.95
C ASP A 324 18.94 2.59 6.06
N VAL A 325 18.39 3.78 6.09
CA VAL A 325 18.92 4.93 5.35
C VAL A 325 18.62 6.23 6.09
N GLU A 326 19.58 7.13 6.12
CA GLU A 326 19.36 8.49 6.62
C GLU A 326 18.60 9.29 5.56
N LEU A 327 17.42 9.78 5.92
CA LEU A 327 16.60 10.57 5.01
C LEU A 327 17.16 11.98 4.88
N PRO A 328 17.31 12.50 3.65
CA PRO A 328 17.81 13.87 3.44
C PRO A 328 16.85 14.94 4.00
N ASP A 329 17.45 16.02 4.53
CA ASP A 329 16.67 17.17 5.06
C ASP A 329 15.90 17.95 3.99
N ASP A 330 16.25 17.77 2.70
CA ASP A 330 15.65 18.46 1.56
C ASP A 330 14.49 17.70 0.89
N LEU A 331 13.92 16.73 1.59
CA LEU A 331 12.74 15.98 1.08
C LEU A 331 11.54 16.93 0.87
N PRO A 332 10.65 16.61 -0.09
CA PRO A 332 9.42 17.36 -0.28
C PRO A 332 8.62 17.47 1.02
N PRO A 333 7.92 18.60 1.26
CA PRO A 333 7.12 18.80 2.48
C PRO A 333 6.12 17.66 2.77
N ALA A 334 5.50 17.11 1.73
CA ALA A 334 4.60 15.98 1.86
C ALA A 334 5.29 14.73 2.44
N VAL A 335 6.51 14.45 2.00
CA VAL A 335 7.28 13.29 2.48
C VAL A 335 7.68 13.47 3.93
N GLN A 336 8.15 14.67 4.31
CA GLN A 336 8.50 14.98 5.70
C GLN A 336 7.29 14.83 6.63
N ALA A 337 6.17 15.48 6.30
CA ALA A 337 4.95 15.44 7.11
C ALA A 337 4.38 14.01 7.26
N ALA A 338 4.30 13.27 6.15
CA ALA A 338 3.82 11.90 6.16
C ALA A 338 4.77 10.97 6.93
N GLY A 339 6.08 11.12 6.72
CA GLY A 339 7.10 10.33 7.42
C GLY A 339 7.05 10.50 8.93
N ASP A 340 6.94 11.73 9.41
CA ASP A 340 6.81 12.04 10.84
C ASP A 340 5.54 11.39 11.43
N ALA A 341 4.39 11.51 10.75
CA ALA A 341 3.14 10.94 11.23
C ALA A 341 3.18 9.40 11.26
N VAL A 342 3.73 8.76 10.23
CA VAL A 342 3.88 7.30 10.16
C VAL A 342 4.86 6.81 11.22
N ALA A 343 6.00 7.49 11.41
CA ALA A 343 6.99 7.15 12.44
C ALA A 343 6.39 7.23 13.85
N LYS A 344 5.69 8.31 14.17
CA LYS A 344 4.99 8.47 15.46
C LYS A 344 3.93 7.38 15.68
N MET A 345 3.17 7.04 14.64
CA MET A 345 2.14 6.01 14.70
C MET A 345 2.73 4.62 14.95
N SER A 346 3.77 4.25 14.22
CA SER A 346 4.39 2.92 14.33
C SER A 346 5.24 2.76 15.61
N ALA A 347 5.82 3.86 16.13
CA ALA A 347 6.61 3.88 17.36
C ALA A 347 5.75 4.06 18.62
N SER A 348 4.45 4.27 18.48
CA SER A 348 3.55 4.42 19.63
C SER A 348 3.53 3.14 20.47
N SER A 349 3.53 3.28 21.78
CA SER A 349 3.50 2.12 22.71
C SER A 349 2.21 1.32 22.65
N ASP A 350 1.17 1.90 22.07
CA ASP A 350 -0.15 1.30 21.82
C ASP A 350 -0.37 0.92 20.35
N ALA A 351 0.70 0.90 19.53
CA ALA A 351 0.61 0.55 18.11
C ALA A 351 0.09 -0.87 17.90
N ASN A 352 -0.96 -1.01 17.08
CA ASN A 352 -1.61 -2.28 16.75
C ASN A 352 -1.72 -2.44 15.24
N PRO A 353 -0.71 -3.04 14.56
CA PRO A 353 -0.67 -3.11 13.11
C PRO A 353 -1.70 -4.09 12.54
N GLY A 354 -2.63 -3.58 11.73
CA GLY A 354 -3.53 -4.38 10.89
C GLY A 354 -2.92 -4.60 9.52
N LEU A 355 -2.46 -5.83 9.24
CA LEU A 355 -1.85 -6.13 7.96
C LEU A 355 -2.87 -6.14 6.82
N LEU A 356 -2.39 -5.98 5.59
CA LEU A 356 -3.21 -6.18 4.40
C LEU A 356 -3.74 -7.62 4.37
N PRO A 357 -4.98 -7.83 3.90
CA PRO A 357 -5.54 -9.17 3.74
C PRO A 357 -4.62 -10.07 2.92
N ALA A 358 -4.42 -11.30 3.38
CA ALA A 358 -3.54 -12.29 2.78
C ALA A 358 -4.29 -13.59 2.44
N GLY A 359 -3.85 -14.32 1.42
CA GLY A 359 -4.37 -15.64 1.07
C GLY A 359 -5.77 -15.66 0.45
N LEU A 360 -6.35 -14.52 0.09
CA LEU A 360 -7.71 -14.42 -0.43
C LEU A 360 -7.82 -14.63 -1.95
N GLY A 361 -6.73 -14.58 -2.69
CA GLY A 361 -6.72 -14.71 -4.14
C GLY A 361 -7.73 -13.77 -4.81
N GLU A 362 -8.51 -14.31 -5.75
CA GLU A 362 -9.55 -13.57 -6.48
C GLU A 362 -10.68 -13.05 -5.57
N LYS A 363 -10.84 -13.59 -4.36
CA LYS A 363 -11.86 -13.19 -3.39
C LYS A 363 -11.49 -11.94 -2.58
N GLY A 364 -10.30 -11.36 -2.76
CA GLY A 364 -9.90 -10.12 -2.09
C GLY A 364 -10.86 -8.96 -2.34
N GLY A 365 -11.45 -8.87 -3.53
CA GLY A 365 -12.50 -7.90 -3.87
C GLY A 365 -13.79 -8.12 -3.08
N ASP A 366 -14.25 -9.36 -2.97
CA ASP A 366 -15.43 -9.75 -2.22
C ASP A 366 -15.25 -9.48 -0.72
N PHE A 367 -14.06 -9.81 -0.18
CA PHE A 367 -13.69 -9.49 1.19
C PHE A 367 -13.77 -7.98 1.49
N ASN A 368 -13.17 -7.15 0.64
CA ASN A 368 -13.25 -5.70 0.80
C ASN A 368 -14.69 -5.20 0.72
N ARG A 369 -15.52 -5.83 -0.12
CA ARG A 369 -16.93 -5.51 -0.31
C ARG A 369 -17.75 -5.72 0.97
N VAL A 370 -17.45 -6.73 1.79
CA VAL A 370 -18.10 -6.94 3.09
C VAL A 370 -18.01 -5.67 3.96
N PHE A 371 -16.85 -5.05 4.07
CA PHE A 371 -16.66 -3.84 4.88
C PHE A 371 -17.33 -2.61 4.24
N VAL A 372 -17.33 -2.52 2.92
CA VAL A 372 -18.03 -1.45 2.18
C VAL A 372 -19.54 -1.57 2.40
N ASP A 373 -20.11 -2.76 2.25
CA ASP A 373 -21.54 -2.99 2.43
C ASP A 373 -21.97 -2.79 3.89
N THR A 374 -21.10 -3.17 4.84
CA THR A 374 -21.34 -2.88 6.26
C THR A 374 -21.45 -1.38 6.50
N PHE A 375 -20.50 -0.59 5.97
CA PHE A 375 -20.57 0.87 6.03
C PHE A 375 -21.83 1.43 5.37
N GLU A 376 -22.14 1.01 4.15
CA GLU A 376 -23.30 1.51 3.41
C GLU A 376 -24.61 1.21 4.13
N ARG A 377 -24.74 0.03 4.72
CA ARG A 377 -25.97 -0.39 5.44
C ARG A 377 -26.10 0.30 6.81
N ILE A 378 -25.03 0.33 7.60
CA ILE A 378 -25.06 0.92 8.95
C ILE A 378 -25.11 2.44 8.87
N VAL A 379 -24.17 3.04 8.13
CA VAL A 379 -23.91 4.47 8.21
C VAL A 379 -24.80 5.26 7.26
N LEU A 380 -24.91 4.82 6.01
CA LEU A 380 -25.74 5.52 5.02
C LEU A 380 -27.19 5.05 5.07
N GLY A 381 -27.42 3.76 5.29
CA GLY A 381 -28.75 3.16 5.34
C GLY A 381 -29.44 3.23 6.71
N GLY A 382 -28.69 3.55 7.78
CA GLY A 382 -29.22 3.68 9.14
C GLY A 382 -29.76 2.36 9.73
N GLN A 383 -29.32 1.20 9.21
CA GLN A 383 -29.73 -0.10 9.71
C GLN A 383 -29.12 -0.39 11.11
N PRO A 384 -29.76 -1.21 11.94
CA PRO A 384 -29.21 -1.59 13.24
C PRO A 384 -27.85 -2.29 13.09
N VAL A 385 -26.85 -1.84 13.85
CA VAL A 385 -25.46 -2.33 13.73
C VAL A 385 -25.40 -3.84 13.91
N ARG A 386 -26.01 -4.39 14.97
CA ARG A 386 -25.99 -5.81 15.27
C ARG A 386 -26.53 -6.66 14.12
N GLU A 387 -27.68 -6.25 13.55
CA GLU A 387 -28.32 -6.97 12.45
C GLU A 387 -27.41 -7.02 11.20
N VAL A 388 -26.79 -5.88 10.88
CA VAL A 388 -25.88 -5.82 9.73
C VAL A 388 -24.62 -6.65 9.95
N LEU A 389 -24.04 -6.61 11.16
CA LEU A 389 -22.86 -7.41 11.47
C LEU A 389 -23.17 -8.92 11.40
N ASP A 390 -24.31 -9.36 11.90
CA ASP A 390 -24.72 -10.78 11.83
C ASP A 390 -24.92 -11.25 10.38
N ASP A 391 -25.51 -10.42 9.51
CA ASP A 391 -25.69 -10.71 8.09
C ASP A 391 -24.35 -10.78 7.35
N GLN A 392 -23.48 -9.78 7.58
CA GLN A 392 -22.19 -9.68 6.89
C GLN A 392 -21.17 -10.71 7.39
N LYS A 393 -21.29 -11.13 8.66
CA LYS A 393 -20.52 -12.26 9.21
C LYS A 393 -20.69 -13.53 8.36
N ALA A 394 -21.93 -13.83 7.94
CA ALA A 394 -22.18 -15.02 7.14
C ALA A 394 -21.47 -14.97 5.77
N GLN A 395 -21.42 -13.78 5.15
CA GLN A 395 -20.72 -13.57 3.89
C GLN A 395 -19.20 -13.67 4.07
N LEU A 396 -18.67 -13.03 5.12
CA LEU A 396 -17.25 -13.09 5.45
C LEU A 396 -16.81 -14.54 5.73
N ALA A 397 -17.58 -15.28 6.52
CA ALA A 397 -17.28 -16.67 6.83
C ALA A 397 -17.25 -17.56 5.57
N ALA A 398 -18.18 -17.35 4.62
CA ALA A 398 -18.20 -18.09 3.37
C ALA A 398 -16.93 -17.80 2.51
N ILE A 399 -16.47 -16.55 2.48
CA ILE A 399 -15.23 -16.15 1.79
C ILE A 399 -14.01 -16.82 2.43
N MET A 400 -13.91 -16.79 3.76
CA MET A 400 -12.79 -17.40 4.47
C MET A 400 -12.78 -18.93 4.31
N GLU A 401 -13.94 -19.59 4.33
CA GLU A 401 -14.06 -21.03 4.09
C GLU A 401 -13.70 -21.40 2.64
N GLU A 402 -14.18 -20.63 1.65
CA GLU A 402 -13.90 -20.87 0.23
C GLU A 402 -12.41 -20.71 -0.10
N THR A 403 -11.75 -19.71 0.48
CA THR A 403 -10.33 -19.42 0.22
C THR A 403 -9.38 -20.28 1.05
N GLY A 404 -9.81 -20.75 2.22
CA GLY A 404 -8.95 -21.40 3.20
C GLY A 404 -7.91 -20.45 3.83
N ALA A 405 -8.03 -19.13 3.60
CA ALA A 405 -7.06 -18.14 4.04
C ALA A 405 -6.91 -18.15 5.58
N PRO A 406 -5.67 -18.25 6.11
CA PRO A 406 -5.43 -18.19 7.55
C PRO A 406 -5.67 -16.78 8.08
N CYS A 407 -5.77 -16.65 9.39
CA CYS A 407 -5.81 -15.34 10.02
C CYS A 407 -4.46 -14.59 9.82
N TRP A 408 -4.54 -13.27 9.71
CA TRP A 408 -3.38 -12.37 9.69
C TRP A 408 -3.50 -11.31 10.79
N ALA A 409 -2.40 -10.71 11.18
CA ALA A 409 -2.39 -9.71 12.25
C ALA A 409 -3.35 -8.53 11.98
N PRO A 410 -4.05 -8.04 13.03
CA PRO A 410 -3.87 -8.37 14.45
C PRO A 410 -4.63 -9.63 14.91
N ASP A 411 -5.44 -10.29 14.07
CA ASP A 411 -6.07 -11.55 14.48
C ASP A 411 -5.02 -12.59 14.88
N ALA A 412 -5.29 -13.34 15.95
CA ALA A 412 -4.42 -14.43 16.37
C ALA A 412 -4.32 -15.50 15.25
N PRO A 413 -3.13 -16.07 14.99
CA PRO A 413 -2.93 -17.08 13.96
C PRO A 413 -3.92 -18.24 14.04
N SER A 414 -4.28 -18.82 12.89
CA SER A 414 -5.17 -19.98 12.79
C SER A 414 -4.49 -21.14 12.05
N GLU A 415 -4.92 -22.38 12.38
CA GLU A 415 -4.62 -23.55 11.55
C GLU A 415 -5.75 -23.67 10.50
N GLY A 416 -5.49 -23.28 9.24
CA GLY A 416 -6.49 -23.24 8.16
C GLY A 416 -7.32 -21.95 8.16
N ALA A 417 -8.49 -21.98 7.53
CA ALA A 417 -9.34 -20.82 7.35
C ALA A 417 -9.57 -20.04 8.65
N CYS A 418 -9.38 -18.70 8.56
CA CYS A 418 -9.62 -17.84 9.71
C CYS A 418 -11.11 -17.88 10.13
N PRO A 419 -11.43 -18.25 11.37
CA PRO A 419 -12.81 -18.30 11.84
C PRO A 419 -13.37 -16.89 11.99
N VAL A 420 -14.67 -16.71 11.69
CA VAL A 420 -15.39 -15.44 11.88
C VAL A 420 -16.34 -15.62 13.08
N GLU A 421 -16.09 -14.87 14.15
CA GLU A 421 -16.85 -14.98 15.42
C GLU A 421 -17.86 -13.84 15.61
#